data_103b762b1e36d9b803be8b75dee12800
#
_entry.id   103b762b1e36d9b803be8b75dee12800
#
_cell.length_a   1.000
_cell.length_b   1.000
_cell.length_c   1.000
_cell.angle_alpha   90.00
_cell.angle_beta   90.00
_cell.angle_gamma   90.00
#
_symmetry.space_group_name_H-M   'P 1'
#
loop_
_entity.id
_entity.type
_entity.pdbx_description
1 polymer ?
#
loop_
_entity_poly.entity_id
_entity_poly.type
_entity_poly.pdbx_seq_one_letter_code
_entity_poly.pdbx_strand_id
1 'polypeptide(L)'
;MNQDERRFDFHGLGLALKRAREEKGWTQAYVAELVDRDSRTIMNIENKGQYPSFDLFVKLITMFDVSVDQFIHADGWARSSSCRKHIDVLLNSMNEKELVVIEATAEGIKKARETEVPE
;
A
#
# COMPACT_ATOMS: atom_id res chain seq x y z
N MET A 1 2.14 24.40 -15.47
CA MET A 1 1.66 23.04 -15.20
C MET A 1 0.50 23.05 -14.21
N ASN A 2 -0.54 22.36 -14.56
CA ASN A 2 -1.72 22.29 -13.74
C ASN A 2 -1.49 21.34 -12.57
N GLN A 3 -1.85 21.74 -11.36
CA GLN A 3 -1.70 20.89 -10.17
C GLN A 3 -2.60 19.66 -10.25
N ASP A 4 -3.70 19.73 -10.99
CA ASP A 4 -4.60 18.60 -11.15
C ASP A 4 -3.92 17.40 -11.80
N GLU A 5 -2.88 17.63 -12.58
CA GLU A 5 -2.13 16.57 -13.22
C GLU A 5 -1.35 15.71 -12.23
N ARG A 6 -1.13 16.23 -11.03
CA ARG A 6 -0.40 15.54 -9.98
C ARG A 6 -1.33 14.89 -8.97
N ARG A 7 -2.61 15.02 -9.20
CA ARG A 7 -3.60 14.49 -8.29
C ARG A 7 -3.54 12.97 -8.30
N PHE A 8 -3.59 12.38 -7.12
CA PHE A 8 -3.60 10.93 -7.01
C PHE A 8 -4.84 10.34 -7.67
N ASP A 9 -4.65 9.36 -8.54
CA ASP A 9 -5.74 8.66 -9.19
C ASP A 9 -6.13 7.46 -8.34
N PHE A 10 -7.32 7.49 -7.77
CA PHE A 10 -7.80 6.47 -6.86
C PHE A 10 -8.32 5.22 -7.57
N HIS A 11 -8.45 5.22 -8.89
CA HIS A 11 -9.03 4.08 -9.61
C HIS A 11 -8.31 2.77 -9.34
N GLY A 12 -6.97 2.78 -9.34
CA GLY A 12 -6.19 1.58 -9.09
C GLY A 12 -6.43 1.01 -7.71
N LEU A 13 -6.44 1.89 -6.71
CA LEU A 13 -6.66 1.49 -5.33
C LEU A 13 -8.10 1.02 -5.14
N GLY A 14 -9.05 1.72 -5.76
CA GLY A 14 -10.46 1.29 -5.73
C GLY A 14 -10.65 -0.11 -6.29
N LEU A 15 -9.95 -0.41 -7.39
CA LEU A 15 -10.00 -1.74 -7.99
C LEU A 15 -9.39 -2.80 -7.07
N ALA A 16 -8.30 -2.45 -6.39
CA ALA A 16 -7.67 -3.37 -5.43
C ALA A 16 -8.61 -3.67 -4.26
N LEU A 17 -9.33 -2.67 -3.78
CA LEU A 17 -10.33 -2.85 -2.72
C LEU A 17 -11.46 -3.76 -3.21
N LYS A 18 -11.91 -3.55 -4.44
CA LYS A 18 -12.94 -4.38 -5.04
C LYS A 18 -12.52 -5.85 -5.10
N ARG A 19 -11.30 -6.09 -5.57
CA ARG A 19 -10.78 -7.47 -5.67
C ARG A 19 -10.65 -8.12 -4.30
N ALA A 20 -10.17 -7.37 -3.32
CA ALA A 20 -10.05 -7.89 -1.96
C ALA A 20 -11.43 -8.24 -1.38
N ARG A 21 -12.43 -7.41 -1.66
CA ARG A 21 -13.80 -7.68 -1.23
C ARG A 21 -14.33 -8.94 -1.88
N GLU A 22 -14.13 -9.07 -3.19
CA GLU A 22 -14.61 -10.22 -3.95
C GLU A 22 -13.93 -11.51 -3.50
N GLU A 23 -12.66 -11.45 -3.15
CA GLU A 23 -11.95 -12.61 -2.62
C GLU A 23 -12.54 -13.11 -1.31
N LYS A 24 -13.08 -12.22 -0.51
CA LYS A 24 -13.77 -12.60 0.73
C LYS A 24 -15.21 -13.07 0.48
N GLY A 25 -15.71 -12.93 -0.74
CA GLY A 25 -17.07 -13.27 -1.07
C GLY A 25 -18.09 -12.28 -0.52
N TRP A 26 -17.69 -11.06 -0.24
CA TRP A 26 -18.56 -10.04 0.34
C TRP A 26 -19.18 -9.16 -0.74
N THR A 27 -20.41 -8.72 -0.50
CA THR A 27 -21.09 -7.77 -1.39
C THR A 27 -20.71 -6.34 -1.02
N GLN A 28 -20.96 -5.42 -1.95
CA GLN A 28 -20.80 -3.99 -1.64
C GLN A 28 -21.69 -3.57 -0.49
N ALA A 29 -22.93 -4.08 -0.47
CA ALA A 29 -23.88 -3.77 0.59
C ALA A 29 -23.37 -4.24 1.96
N TYR A 30 -22.77 -5.42 2.01
CA TYR A 30 -22.23 -5.93 3.26
C TYR A 30 -21.08 -5.06 3.79
N VAL A 31 -20.17 -4.69 2.90
CA VAL A 31 -19.06 -3.81 3.30
C VAL A 31 -19.59 -2.46 3.75
N ALA A 32 -20.56 -1.92 3.02
CA ALA A 32 -21.18 -0.64 3.39
C ALA A 32 -21.76 -0.70 4.79
N GLU A 33 -22.41 -1.81 5.12
CA GLU A 33 -22.96 -2.00 6.48
C GLU A 33 -21.85 -2.02 7.52
N LEU A 34 -20.74 -2.73 7.24
CA LEU A 34 -19.63 -2.83 8.18
C LEU A 34 -18.98 -1.48 8.47
N VAL A 35 -18.95 -0.59 7.47
CA VAL A 35 -18.31 0.72 7.64
C VAL A 35 -19.33 1.84 7.85
N ASP A 36 -20.60 1.49 8.03
CA ASP A 36 -21.68 2.44 8.26
C ASP A 36 -21.77 3.50 7.17
N ARG A 37 -21.81 3.04 5.94
CA ARG A 37 -21.95 3.89 4.75
C ARG A 37 -22.99 3.30 3.80
N ASP A 38 -23.35 4.09 2.82
CA ASP A 38 -24.25 3.67 1.76
C ASP A 38 -23.49 2.78 0.76
N SER A 39 -24.16 1.75 0.24
CA SER A 39 -23.54 0.87 -0.76
C SER A 39 -23.14 1.62 -2.03
N ARG A 40 -23.84 2.72 -2.34
CA ARG A 40 -23.47 3.59 -3.45
C ARG A 40 -22.09 4.20 -3.24
N THR A 41 -21.75 4.54 -2.01
CA THR A 41 -20.43 5.06 -1.68
C THR A 41 -19.37 4.03 -2.00
N ILE A 42 -19.59 2.78 -1.62
CA ILE A 42 -18.64 1.70 -1.90
C ILE A 42 -18.52 1.49 -3.41
N MET A 43 -19.65 1.47 -4.11
CA MET A 43 -19.65 1.32 -5.56
C MET A 43 -18.85 2.42 -6.26
N ASN A 44 -19.03 3.67 -5.82
CA ASN A 44 -18.33 4.79 -6.43
C ASN A 44 -16.83 4.74 -6.17
N ILE A 45 -16.42 4.31 -4.98
CA ILE A 45 -15.00 4.15 -4.65
C ILE A 45 -14.38 3.07 -5.53
N GLU A 46 -15.05 1.93 -5.65
CA GLU A 46 -14.51 0.79 -6.41
C GLU A 46 -14.51 1.01 -7.92
N ASN A 47 -15.60 1.58 -8.44
CA ASN A 47 -15.83 1.62 -9.89
C ASN A 47 -15.52 2.97 -10.53
N LYS A 48 -15.63 4.05 -9.77
CA LYS A 48 -15.46 5.40 -10.31
C LYS A 48 -14.25 6.14 -9.77
N GLY A 49 -13.48 5.51 -8.89
CA GLY A 49 -12.32 6.14 -8.33
C GLY A 49 -12.63 7.32 -7.42
N GLN A 50 -13.83 7.36 -6.85
CA GLN A 50 -14.19 8.41 -5.92
C GLN A 50 -13.32 8.33 -4.66
N TYR A 51 -12.81 9.48 -4.21
CA TYR A 51 -12.02 9.52 -3.00
C TYR A 51 -12.91 9.32 -1.77
N PRO A 52 -12.59 8.36 -0.91
CA PRO A 52 -13.30 8.23 0.36
C PRO A 52 -12.83 9.29 1.34
N SER A 53 -13.61 9.52 2.40
CA SER A 53 -13.12 10.29 3.52
C SER A 53 -11.92 9.56 4.13
N PHE A 54 -11.09 10.28 4.87
CA PHE A 54 -9.90 9.66 5.47
C PHE A 54 -10.28 8.52 6.42
N ASP A 55 -11.31 8.71 7.24
CA ASP A 55 -11.78 7.67 8.15
C ASP A 55 -12.20 6.42 7.41
N LEU A 56 -12.97 6.60 6.35
CA LEU A 56 -13.44 5.46 5.55
C LEU A 56 -12.28 4.77 4.86
N PHE A 57 -11.34 5.55 4.36
CA PHE A 57 -10.15 5.02 3.71
C PHE A 57 -9.37 4.10 4.67
N VAL A 58 -9.09 4.58 5.87
CA VAL A 58 -8.37 3.79 6.87
C VAL A 58 -9.12 2.50 7.20
N LYS A 59 -10.45 2.60 7.36
CA LYS A 59 -11.26 1.40 7.63
C LYS A 59 -11.17 0.38 6.51
N LEU A 60 -11.24 0.83 5.27
CA LEU A 60 -11.21 -0.08 4.13
C LEU A 60 -9.85 -0.76 3.95
N ILE A 61 -8.77 0.01 4.01
CA ILE A 61 -7.44 -0.58 3.83
C ILE A 61 -7.06 -1.51 4.98
N THR A 62 -7.53 -1.21 6.18
CA THR A 62 -7.29 -2.07 7.35
C THR A 62 -8.11 -3.35 7.25
N MET A 63 -9.38 -3.22 6.89
CA MET A 63 -10.29 -4.35 6.77
C MET A 63 -9.81 -5.36 5.73
N PHE A 64 -9.30 -4.88 4.62
CA PHE A 64 -8.86 -5.72 3.51
C PHE A 64 -7.35 -5.92 3.46
N ASP A 65 -6.63 -5.35 4.40
CA ASP A 65 -5.17 -5.47 4.48
C ASP A 65 -4.50 -5.08 3.17
N VAL A 66 -4.92 -3.96 2.61
CA VAL A 66 -4.38 -3.45 1.35
C VAL A 66 -3.24 -2.49 1.64
N SER A 67 -2.08 -2.77 1.05
CA SER A 67 -0.95 -1.86 1.13
C SER A 67 -1.13 -0.75 0.09
N VAL A 68 -1.02 0.50 0.54
CA VAL A 68 -1.20 1.64 -0.36
C VAL A 68 0.10 2.11 -1.00
N ASP A 69 1.25 1.63 -0.51
CA ASP A 69 2.55 2.10 -0.98
C ASP A 69 2.72 1.93 -2.48
N GLN A 70 2.32 0.79 -3.01
CA GLN A 70 2.49 0.50 -4.43
C GLN A 70 1.67 1.44 -5.32
N PHE A 71 0.60 2.02 -4.77
CA PHE A 71 -0.27 2.93 -5.52
C PHE A 71 0.21 4.37 -5.43
N ILE A 72 0.76 4.75 -4.29
CA ILE A 72 1.24 6.12 -4.06
C ILE A 72 2.62 6.30 -4.67
N HIS A 73 3.47 5.29 -4.57
CA HIS A 73 4.84 5.33 -5.06
C HIS A 73 5.05 4.37 -6.23
N ALA A 74 4.04 4.31 -7.12
CA ALA A 74 4.06 3.37 -8.24
C ALA A 74 5.32 3.53 -9.11
N ASP A 75 5.72 4.76 -9.38
CA ASP A 75 6.92 5.01 -10.19
C ASP A 75 8.18 4.53 -9.48
N GLY A 76 8.27 4.78 -8.18
CA GLY A 76 9.39 4.31 -7.38
C GLY A 76 9.44 2.80 -7.32
N TRP A 77 8.28 2.17 -7.13
CA TRP A 77 8.19 0.72 -7.11
C TRP A 77 8.61 0.12 -8.46
N ALA A 78 8.07 0.67 -9.54
CA ALA A 78 8.37 0.19 -10.89
C ALA A 78 9.85 0.33 -11.24
N ARG A 79 10.52 1.33 -10.67
CA ARG A 79 11.94 1.57 -10.92
C ARG A 79 12.86 0.77 -10.01
N SER A 80 12.30 0.10 -9.01
CA SER A 80 13.09 -0.71 -8.10
C SER A 80 13.72 -1.88 -8.84
N SER A 81 14.95 -2.22 -8.49
CA SER A 81 15.63 -3.37 -9.05
C SER A 81 14.91 -4.67 -8.68
N SER A 82 15.16 -5.71 -9.44
CA SER A 82 14.65 -7.04 -9.13
C SER A 82 15.13 -7.51 -7.75
N CYS A 83 16.37 -7.18 -7.42
CA CYS A 83 16.94 -7.52 -6.12
C CYS A 83 16.15 -6.85 -4.98
N ARG A 84 15.86 -5.56 -5.13
CA ARG A 84 15.13 -4.85 -4.10
C ARG A 84 13.72 -5.41 -3.91
N LYS A 85 13.04 -5.71 -5.02
CA LYS A 85 11.71 -6.31 -4.94
C LYS A 85 11.74 -7.67 -4.26
N HIS A 86 12.75 -8.46 -4.54
CA HIS A 86 12.92 -9.77 -3.89
C HIS A 86 13.16 -9.62 -2.40
N ILE A 87 13.97 -8.64 -2.01
CA ILE A 87 14.22 -8.35 -0.60
C ILE A 87 12.91 -7.98 0.11
N ASP A 88 12.08 -7.15 -0.52
CA ASP A 88 10.79 -6.79 0.06
C ASP A 88 9.92 -8.04 0.31
N VAL A 89 9.90 -8.97 -0.63
CA VAL A 89 9.17 -10.22 -0.47
C VAL A 89 9.71 -11.03 0.70
N LEU A 90 11.04 -11.14 0.80
CA LEU A 90 11.67 -11.88 1.90
C LEU A 90 11.35 -11.26 3.25
N LEU A 91 11.37 -9.92 3.33
CA LEU A 91 11.06 -9.23 4.57
C LEU A 91 9.65 -9.51 5.05
N ASN A 92 8.71 -9.63 4.12
CA ASN A 92 7.32 -9.92 4.45
C ASN A 92 7.13 -11.28 5.11
N SER A 93 8.04 -12.22 4.87
CA SER A 93 7.95 -13.57 5.43
C SER A 93 8.70 -13.72 6.75
N MET A 94 9.35 -12.68 7.22
CA MET A 94 10.19 -12.74 8.41
C MET A 94 9.43 -12.36 9.69
N ASN A 95 9.79 -13.04 10.78
CA ASN A 95 9.25 -12.70 12.10
C ASN A 95 10.08 -11.56 12.71
N GLU A 96 9.65 -11.08 13.87
CA GLU A 96 10.29 -9.93 14.52
C GLU A 96 11.76 -10.18 14.86
N LYS A 97 12.09 -11.37 15.30
CA LYS A 97 13.50 -11.72 15.63
C LYS A 97 14.37 -11.62 14.38
N GLU A 98 13.88 -12.12 13.28
CA GLU A 98 14.61 -12.09 12.01
C GLU A 98 14.74 -10.68 11.50
N LEU A 99 13.68 -9.88 11.64
CA LEU A 99 13.72 -8.49 11.21
C LEU A 99 14.75 -7.68 12.00
N VAL A 100 14.92 -7.96 13.30
CA VAL A 100 15.94 -7.30 14.11
C VAL A 100 17.34 -7.56 13.54
N VAL A 101 17.59 -8.78 13.10
CA VAL A 101 18.90 -9.13 12.50
C VAL A 101 19.10 -8.37 11.19
N ILE A 102 18.08 -8.29 10.37
CA ILE A 102 18.16 -7.55 9.10
C ILE A 102 18.40 -6.07 9.36
N GLU A 103 17.67 -5.49 10.31
CA GLU A 103 17.85 -4.09 10.67
C GLU A 103 19.28 -3.80 11.13
N ALA A 104 19.82 -4.63 12.02
CA ALA A 104 21.19 -4.47 12.50
C ALA A 104 22.20 -4.59 11.37
N THR A 105 21.97 -5.51 10.44
CA THR A 105 22.85 -5.70 9.29
C THR A 105 22.83 -4.48 8.39
N ALA A 106 21.64 -3.96 8.09
CA ALA A 106 21.49 -2.79 7.24
C ALA A 106 22.15 -1.56 7.87
N GLU A 107 21.97 -1.38 9.17
CA GLU A 107 22.61 -0.27 9.89
C GLU A 107 24.12 -0.42 9.91
N GLY A 108 24.62 -1.64 10.03
CA GLY A 108 26.05 -1.91 9.96
C GLY A 108 26.64 -1.52 8.61
N ILE A 109 25.94 -1.84 7.55
CA ILE A 109 26.37 -1.47 6.19
C ILE A 109 26.41 0.06 6.03
N LYS A 110 25.37 0.74 6.52
CA LYS A 110 25.30 2.19 6.47
C LYS A 110 26.45 2.83 7.24
N LYS A 111 26.71 2.32 8.44
CA LYS A 111 27.78 2.81 9.29
C LYS A 111 29.15 2.62 8.65
N ALA A 112 29.38 1.46 8.05
CA ALA A 112 30.63 1.18 7.35
C ALA A 112 30.87 2.17 6.21
N ARG A 113 29.80 2.50 5.47
CA ARG A 113 29.89 3.45 4.38
C ARG A 113 30.22 4.86 4.87
N GLU A 114 29.65 5.24 6.01
CA GLU A 114 29.88 6.56 6.61
C GLU A 114 31.30 6.72 7.16
N THR A 115 31.94 5.63 7.53
CA THR A 115 33.31 5.66 8.07
C THR A 115 34.36 5.54 7.00
N GLU A 116 33.96 5.33 5.74
CA GLU A 116 34.92 5.34 4.64
C GLU A 116 35.52 6.72 4.50
N VAL A 117 36.86 6.73 4.37
CA VAL A 117 37.59 7.99 4.21
C VAL A 117 37.69 8.30 2.71
N PRO A 118 37.11 9.42 2.27
CA PRO A 118 37.24 9.81 0.87
C PRO A 118 38.72 10.13 0.56
N GLU A 119 39.12 9.74 -0.60
CA GLU A 119 40.52 9.98 -1.01
C GLU A 119 40.69 11.19 -1.92
#